data_f2ee8cd506c974583089c78104c9f51b
#
_entry.id   f2ee8cd506c974583089c78104c9f51b
#
_cell.length_a   1.000
_cell.length_b   1.000
_cell.length_c   1.000
_cell.angle_alpha   90.00
_cell.angle_beta   90.00
_cell.angle_gamma   90.00
#
_symmetry.space_group_name_H-M   'P 1'
#
loop_
_entity.id
_entity.type
_entity.pdbx_description
1 polymer ?
#
loop_
_entity_poly.entity_id
_entity_poly.type
_entity_poly.pdbx_seq_one_letter_code
_entity_poly.pdbx_strand_id
1 'polypeptide(L)'
;MLNKKLNFAAIDIGSNAVRFLIKSVAEGEPPSAMTKTVLIRIPLRLGEDSFRRGVITTFKEKQLMRTVKAFRLLMKVYGVTAYRACATSAMRDASNGERIARKIHNKTGIRLEIIDGQQEARIVYDSHVADLLDREGTYLYVDVGGGSTEISLIADGKLVDSHSFEIGTVRQLTGTVRPDDWQALDRELKVWAGRYGNLQIIGSGGNINKLYRMARASHDNRLEIGRLRALYDELKDKTVE
;
A
#
# COMPACT_ATOMS: atom_id res chain seq x y z
N MET A 1 -15.27 1.61 36.35
CA MET A 1 -14.19 2.49 35.84
C MET A 1 -14.22 2.39 34.31
N LEU A 2 -14.34 3.52 33.61
CA LEU A 2 -14.23 3.51 32.14
C LEU A 2 -12.80 3.10 31.79
N ASN A 3 -12.62 1.96 31.11
CA ASN A 3 -11.31 1.53 30.65
C ASN A 3 -10.72 2.63 29.77
N LYS A 4 -9.52 3.06 30.09
CA LYS A 4 -8.78 4.08 29.34
C LYS A 4 -8.61 3.58 27.88
N LYS A 5 -8.95 4.43 26.92
CA LYS A 5 -8.84 4.13 25.51
C LYS A 5 -7.50 4.60 24.98
N LEU A 6 -6.74 3.69 24.33
CA LEU A 6 -5.49 4.00 23.66
C LEU A 6 -5.76 4.18 22.17
N ASN A 7 -5.20 5.23 21.59
CA ASN A 7 -5.34 5.57 20.18
C ASN A 7 -3.98 5.52 19.49
N PHE A 8 -3.92 4.79 18.37
CA PHE A 8 -2.73 4.63 17.55
C PHE A 8 -2.99 5.15 16.14
N ALA A 9 -2.02 5.84 15.55
CA ALA A 9 -2.18 6.39 14.21
C ALA A 9 -1.17 5.80 13.22
N ALA A 10 -1.60 5.65 11.97
CA ALA A 10 -0.75 5.35 10.84
C ALA A 10 -0.93 6.41 9.75
N ILE A 11 0.18 6.89 9.19
CA ILE A 11 0.23 7.75 8.00
C ILE A 11 0.95 6.97 6.91
N ASP A 12 0.26 6.78 5.78
CA ASP A 12 0.80 6.16 4.57
C ASP A 12 0.83 7.18 3.44
N ILE A 13 2.03 7.54 2.98
CA ILE A 13 2.24 8.47 1.86
C ILE A 13 2.57 7.67 0.61
N GLY A 14 1.51 7.20 -0.06
CA GLY A 14 1.63 6.46 -1.31
C GLY A 14 1.70 7.37 -2.54
N SER A 15 2.00 6.76 -3.69
CA SER A 15 2.14 7.48 -4.98
C SER A 15 0.85 8.11 -5.48
N ASN A 16 -0.31 7.50 -5.20
CA ASN A 16 -1.62 8.02 -5.61
C ASN A 16 -2.29 8.86 -4.53
N ALA A 17 -2.25 8.40 -3.30
CA ALA A 17 -2.95 9.05 -2.18
C ALA A 17 -2.16 8.95 -0.89
N VAL A 18 -2.38 9.93 -0.02
CA VAL A 18 -1.97 9.89 1.37
C VAL A 18 -3.14 9.38 2.20
N ARG A 19 -2.87 8.41 3.08
CA ARG A 19 -3.86 7.82 3.99
C ARG A 19 -3.49 8.14 5.43
N PHE A 20 -4.51 8.35 6.24
CA PHE A 20 -4.39 8.53 7.69
C PHE A 20 -5.42 7.64 8.37
N LEU A 21 -4.96 6.79 9.25
CA LEU A 21 -5.76 5.84 9.99
C LEU A 21 -5.55 6.08 11.49
N ILE A 22 -6.63 6.14 12.28
CA ILE A 22 -6.58 5.97 13.73
C ILE A 22 -7.34 4.70 14.08
N LYS A 23 -6.69 3.82 14.83
CA LYS A 23 -7.30 2.69 15.51
C LYS A 23 -7.27 2.91 17.01
N SER A 24 -8.27 2.39 17.69
CA SER A 24 -8.45 2.50 19.14
C SER A 24 -8.65 1.14 19.78
N VAL A 25 -8.10 0.97 20.96
CA VAL A 25 -8.26 -0.25 21.77
C VAL A 25 -8.41 0.14 23.24
N ALA A 26 -9.16 -0.62 24.04
CA ALA A 26 -9.18 -0.44 25.47
C ALA A 26 -7.83 -0.89 26.09
N GLU A 27 -7.37 -0.19 27.13
CA GLU A 27 -6.13 -0.55 27.81
C GLU A 27 -6.23 -1.97 28.39
N GLY A 28 -5.27 -2.81 28.09
CA GLY A 28 -5.24 -4.23 28.49
C GLY A 28 -5.82 -5.20 27.45
N GLU A 29 -6.49 -4.71 26.41
CA GLU A 29 -7.01 -5.56 25.33
C GLU A 29 -5.92 -5.84 24.27
N PRO A 30 -5.99 -7.00 23.60
CA PRO A 30 -5.01 -7.36 22.58
C PRO A 30 -5.12 -6.50 21.32
N PRO A 31 -4.05 -6.41 20.49
CA PRO A 31 -4.08 -5.66 19.23
C PRO A 31 -5.18 -6.08 18.26
N SER A 32 -5.62 -7.35 18.31
CA SER A 32 -6.74 -7.87 17.50
C SER A 32 -8.09 -7.20 17.82
N ALA A 33 -8.25 -6.64 19.03
CA ALA A 33 -9.43 -5.89 19.44
C ALA A 33 -9.44 -4.43 18.93
N MET A 34 -8.40 -3.98 18.22
CA MET A 34 -8.34 -2.62 17.68
C MET A 34 -9.47 -2.34 16.70
N THR A 35 -10.24 -1.31 16.97
CA THR A 35 -11.31 -0.82 16.09
C THR A 35 -10.89 0.43 15.34
N LYS A 36 -11.35 0.54 14.08
CA LYS A 36 -11.10 1.73 13.27
C LYS A 36 -11.93 2.90 13.75
N THR A 37 -11.27 4.00 14.11
CA THR A 37 -11.91 5.24 14.59
C THR A 37 -11.95 6.31 13.50
N VAL A 38 -10.85 6.49 12.75
CA VAL A 38 -10.74 7.48 11.68
C VAL A 38 -10.04 6.85 10.48
N LEU A 39 -10.54 7.12 9.28
CA LEU A 39 -9.83 6.83 8.03
C LEU A 39 -10.03 8.00 7.08
N ILE A 40 -8.92 8.66 6.71
CA ILE A 40 -8.90 9.76 5.75
C ILE A 40 -8.01 9.37 4.58
N ARG A 41 -8.46 9.65 3.36
CA ARG A 41 -7.70 9.45 2.12
C ARG A 41 -7.70 10.76 1.32
N ILE A 42 -6.50 11.27 1.02
CA ILE A 42 -6.29 12.49 0.25
C ILE A 42 -5.51 12.15 -1.03
N PRO A 43 -6.11 12.31 -2.23
CA PRO A 43 -5.49 11.94 -3.49
C PRO A 43 -4.50 13.01 -3.97
N LEU A 44 -3.30 13.05 -3.41
CA LEU A 44 -2.25 14.01 -3.80
C LEU A 44 -1.53 13.64 -5.10
N ARG A 45 -1.56 12.36 -5.51
CA ARG A 45 -0.95 11.85 -6.74
C ARG A 45 0.51 12.28 -6.90
N LEU A 46 1.31 12.08 -5.84
CA LEU A 46 2.74 12.44 -5.83
C LEU A 46 3.53 11.73 -6.92
N GLY A 47 3.11 10.51 -7.29
CA GLY A 47 3.74 9.71 -8.34
C GLY A 47 3.70 10.36 -9.72
N GLU A 48 2.69 11.18 -10.04
CA GLU A 48 2.64 11.90 -11.32
C GLU A 48 3.86 12.81 -11.50
N ASP A 49 4.28 13.48 -10.43
CA ASP A 49 5.47 14.33 -10.45
C ASP A 49 6.74 13.50 -10.39
N SER A 50 6.84 12.60 -9.42
CA SER A 50 8.04 11.81 -9.15
C SER A 50 8.45 10.96 -10.36
N PHE A 51 7.51 10.20 -10.94
CA PHE A 51 7.83 9.27 -12.02
C PHE A 51 8.11 9.96 -13.35
N ARG A 52 7.43 11.09 -13.63
CA ARG A 52 7.67 11.85 -14.89
C ARG A 52 8.87 12.78 -14.80
N ARG A 53 9.12 13.38 -13.63
CA ARG A 53 10.08 14.48 -13.46
C ARG A 53 11.27 14.15 -12.58
N GLY A 54 11.25 12.98 -11.90
CA GLY A 54 12.24 12.64 -10.88
C GLY A 54 12.21 13.52 -9.63
N VAL A 55 11.18 14.40 -9.48
CA VAL A 55 11.10 15.40 -8.40
C VAL A 55 9.65 15.71 -8.08
N ILE A 56 9.32 15.84 -6.80
CA ILE A 56 8.02 16.35 -6.34
C ILE A 56 8.01 17.86 -6.45
N THR A 57 7.03 18.43 -7.17
CA THR A 57 6.92 19.88 -7.40
C THR A 57 6.67 20.62 -6.09
N THR A 58 7.04 21.91 -6.08
CA THR A 58 6.78 22.81 -4.93
C THR A 58 5.29 22.87 -4.58
N PHE A 59 4.41 22.78 -5.58
CA PHE A 59 2.97 22.76 -5.36
C PHE A 59 2.54 21.53 -4.57
N LYS A 60 2.93 20.33 -5.02
CA LYS A 60 2.63 19.03 -4.35
C LYS A 60 3.31 18.95 -2.97
N GLU A 61 4.54 19.46 -2.84
CA GLU A 61 5.22 19.58 -1.53
C GLU A 61 4.41 20.43 -0.54
N LYS A 62 3.89 21.59 -0.98
CA LYS A 62 3.03 22.44 -0.14
C LYS A 62 1.73 21.72 0.26
N GLN A 63 1.11 21.00 -0.68
CA GLN A 63 -0.09 20.22 -0.39
C GLN A 63 0.20 19.11 0.64
N LEU A 64 1.28 18.34 0.46
CA LEU A 64 1.71 17.30 1.38
C LEU A 64 1.98 17.87 2.78
N MET A 65 2.69 18.98 2.87
CA MET A 65 2.98 19.66 4.13
C MET A 65 1.70 20.08 4.86
N ARG A 66 0.70 20.62 4.14
CA ARG A 66 -0.61 21.00 4.73
C ARG A 66 -1.36 19.77 5.23
N THR A 67 -1.35 18.69 4.44
CA THR A 67 -1.96 17.41 4.79
C THR A 67 -1.38 16.83 6.09
N VAL A 68 -0.05 16.77 6.19
CA VAL A 68 0.61 16.22 7.39
C VAL A 68 0.38 17.12 8.61
N LYS A 69 0.32 18.45 8.44
CA LYS A 69 -0.07 19.38 9.53
C LYS A 69 -1.50 19.11 10.03
N ALA A 70 -2.44 18.87 9.12
CA ALA A 70 -3.81 18.52 9.49
C ALA A 70 -3.86 17.20 10.27
N PHE A 71 -3.11 16.18 9.84
CA PHE A 71 -3.02 14.91 10.57
C PHE A 71 -2.40 15.08 11.95
N ARG A 72 -1.39 15.94 12.09
CA ARG A 72 -0.82 16.27 13.40
C ARG A 72 -1.86 16.86 14.36
N LEU A 73 -2.73 17.75 13.87
CA LEU A 73 -3.82 18.32 14.68
C LEU A 73 -4.85 17.26 15.05
N LEU A 74 -5.24 16.40 14.10
CA LEU A 74 -6.16 15.29 14.38
C LEU A 74 -5.56 14.32 15.42
N MET A 75 -4.28 13.98 15.33
CA MET A 75 -3.63 13.15 16.37
C MET A 75 -3.71 13.78 17.76
N LYS A 76 -3.60 15.11 17.86
CA LYS A 76 -3.79 15.82 19.14
C LYS A 76 -5.23 15.75 19.63
N VAL A 77 -6.23 15.99 18.73
CA VAL A 77 -7.66 15.93 19.07
C VAL A 77 -8.05 14.56 19.59
N TYR A 78 -7.54 13.50 18.96
CA TYR A 78 -7.82 12.11 19.35
C TYR A 78 -6.92 11.57 20.46
N GLY A 79 -5.99 12.37 21.01
CA GLY A 79 -5.07 11.90 22.05
C GLY A 79 -4.25 10.68 21.62
N VAL A 80 -3.72 10.71 20.39
CA VAL A 80 -2.94 9.58 19.84
C VAL A 80 -1.71 9.32 20.69
N THR A 81 -1.57 8.10 21.20
CA THR A 81 -0.48 7.67 22.09
C THR A 81 0.81 7.40 21.32
N ALA A 82 0.70 6.75 20.16
CA ALA A 82 1.84 6.48 19.29
C ALA A 82 1.39 6.47 17.82
N TYR A 83 2.35 6.75 16.92
CA TYR A 83 2.09 6.73 15.49
C TYR A 83 3.27 6.15 14.72
N ARG A 84 3.00 5.67 13.50
CA ARG A 84 4.00 5.40 12.49
C ARG A 84 3.62 6.15 11.20
N ALA A 85 4.61 6.71 10.51
CA ALA A 85 4.42 7.43 9.26
C ALA A 85 5.43 6.95 8.23
N CYS A 86 4.94 6.34 7.16
CA CYS A 86 5.74 5.78 6.07
C CYS A 86 5.45 6.50 4.76
N ALA A 87 6.46 6.57 3.92
CA ALA A 87 6.36 7.01 2.52
C ALA A 87 7.01 5.97 1.62
N THR A 88 6.39 5.71 0.47
CA THR A 88 6.77 4.63 -0.44
C THR A 88 7.34 5.17 -1.76
N SER A 89 7.15 4.47 -2.86
CA SER A 89 7.80 4.66 -4.15
C SER A 89 7.86 6.12 -4.64
N ALA A 90 6.81 6.92 -4.56
CA ALA A 90 6.86 8.31 -5.05
C ALA A 90 7.84 9.20 -4.28
N MET A 91 7.96 9.02 -2.96
CA MET A 91 8.92 9.76 -2.15
C MET A 91 10.33 9.18 -2.26
N ARG A 92 10.43 7.86 -2.42
CA ARG A 92 11.71 7.16 -2.59
C ARG A 92 12.40 7.52 -3.90
N ASP A 93 11.64 7.57 -5.00
CA ASP A 93 12.18 7.85 -6.34
C ASP A 93 12.41 9.35 -6.60
N ALA A 94 11.79 10.22 -5.83
CA ALA A 94 11.99 11.65 -5.99
C ALA A 94 13.33 12.10 -5.43
N SER A 95 14.15 12.78 -6.23
CA SER A 95 15.46 13.32 -5.82
C SER A 95 15.38 14.29 -4.63
N ASN A 96 14.22 14.88 -4.38
CA ASN A 96 13.96 15.77 -3.25
C ASN A 96 13.16 15.12 -2.10
N GLY A 97 12.89 13.81 -2.17
CA GLY A 97 12.06 13.09 -1.19
C GLY A 97 12.58 13.20 0.24
N GLU A 98 13.85 12.90 0.44
CA GLU A 98 14.52 13.02 1.75
C GLU A 98 14.50 14.45 2.31
N ARG A 99 14.71 15.46 1.44
CA ARG A 99 14.62 16.85 1.84
C ARG A 99 13.21 17.21 2.32
N ILE A 100 12.18 16.70 1.63
CA ILE A 100 10.77 16.91 1.99
C ILE A 100 10.47 16.22 3.33
N ALA A 101 10.94 14.99 3.55
CA ALA A 101 10.76 14.27 4.80
C ALA A 101 11.36 15.02 5.99
N ARG A 102 12.61 15.50 5.86
CA ARG A 102 13.25 16.35 6.87
C ARG A 102 12.48 17.65 7.12
N LYS A 103 11.98 18.30 6.09
CA LYS A 103 11.19 19.53 6.22
C LYS A 103 9.85 19.28 6.93
N ILE A 104 9.20 18.15 6.66
CA ILE A 104 7.99 17.71 7.38
C ILE A 104 8.30 17.55 8.85
N HIS A 105 9.38 16.82 9.19
CA HIS A 105 9.79 16.63 10.57
C HIS A 105 10.00 17.98 11.29
N ASN A 106 10.80 18.87 10.71
CA ASN A 106 11.13 20.16 11.30
C ASN A 106 9.91 21.07 11.53
N LYS A 107 8.88 20.97 10.67
CA LYS A 107 7.68 21.83 10.75
C LYS A 107 6.51 21.23 11.52
N THR A 108 6.49 19.90 11.70
CA THR A 108 5.35 19.20 12.31
C THR A 108 5.73 18.32 13.49
N GLY A 109 6.99 17.98 13.65
CA GLY A 109 7.47 16.96 14.59
C GLY A 109 7.17 15.52 14.14
N ILE A 110 6.50 15.32 12.99
CA ILE A 110 6.22 13.97 12.47
C ILE A 110 7.47 13.44 11.78
N ARG A 111 7.99 12.32 12.26
CA ARG A 111 9.07 11.58 11.63
C ARG A 111 8.48 10.71 10.52
N LEU A 112 8.88 10.98 9.30
CA LEU A 112 8.46 10.24 8.11
C LEU A 112 9.59 9.29 7.69
N GLU A 113 9.29 7.99 7.64
CA GLU A 113 10.21 6.95 7.18
C GLU A 113 9.98 6.72 5.68
N ILE A 114 11.00 6.91 4.85
CA ILE A 114 10.94 6.47 3.45
C ILE A 114 11.38 5.01 3.43
N ILE A 115 10.44 4.12 3.11
CA ILE A 115 10.64 2.67 3.15
C ILE A 115 10.86 2.09 1.77
N ASP A 116 11.63 1.01 1.70
CA ASP A 116 11.78 0.21 0.49
C ASP A 116 10.64 -0.80 0.32
N GLY A 117 10.60 -1.48 -0.85
CA GLY A 117 9.53 -2.43 -1.15
C GLY A 117 9.56 -3.68 -0.27
N GLN A 118 10.73 -4.12 0.21
CA GLN A 118 10.82 -5.26 1.13
C GLN A 118 10.27 -4.91 2.50
N GLN A 119 10.56 -3.70 3.00
CA GLN A 119 9.98 -3.20 4.24
C GLN A 119 8.46 -3.03 4.12
N GLU A 120 7.98 -2.54 2.96
CA GLU A 120 6.54 -2.41 2.67
C GLU A 120 5.84 -3.77 2.72
N ALA A 121 6.39 -4.78 2.02
CA ALA A 121 5.88 -6.15 2.03
C ALA A 121 5.88 -6.78 3.43
N ARG A 122 6.92 -6.54 4.22
CA ARG A 122 7.01 -7.03 5.59
C ARG A 122 5.96 -6.40 6.51
N ILE A 123 5.70 -5.09 6.37
CA ILE A 123 4.62 -4.41 7.13
C ILE A 123 3.26 -5.04 6.81
N VAL A 124 3.02 -5.37 5.53
CA VAL A 124 1.79 -6.03 5.11
C VAL A 124 1.68 -7.42 5.74
N TYR A 125 2.74 -8.22 5.68
CA TYR A 125 2.79 -9.55 6.28
C TYR A 125 2.55 -9.49 7.80
N ASP A 126 3.27 -8.61 8.51
CA ASP A 126 3.15 -8.42 9.97
C ASP A 126 1.77 -7.87 10.38
N SER A 127 0.97 -7.33 9.44
CA SER A 127 -0.38 -6.82 9.70
C SER A 127 -1.46 -7.91 9.80
N HIS A 128 -1.08 -9.13 10.15
CA HIS A 128 -1.96 -10.30 10.34
C HIS A 128 -2.55 -10.91 9.06
N VAL A 129 -1.97 -10.65 7.90
CA VAL A 129 -2.37 -11.37 6.68
C VAL A 129 -2.15 -12.87 6.87
N ALA A 130 -1.03 -13.25 7.47
CA ALA A 130 -0.70 -14.65 7.75
C ALA A 130 -1.69 -15.35 8.71
N ASP A 131 -2.29 -14.58 9.63
CA ASP A 131 -3.26 -15.15 10.60
C ASP A 131 -4.62 -15.49 9.97
N LEU A 132 -4.89 -14.92 8.78
CA LEU A 132 -6.12 -15.14 8.01
C LEU A 132 -6.00 -16.29 7.01
N LEU A 133 -4.79 -16.84 6.83
CA LEU A 133 -4.48 -17.85 5.85
C LEU A 133 -4.46 -19.24 6.49
N ASP A 134 -4.87 -20.22 5.71
CA ASP A 134 -4.62 -21.62 6.07
C ASP A 134 -3.10 -21.86 6.13
N ARG A 135 -2.62 -22.36 7.25
CA ARG A 135 -1.19 -22.59 7.48
C ARG A 135 -0.57 -23.60 6.52
N GLU A 136 -1.37 -24.52 5.99
CA GLU A 136 -0.92 -25.54 5.02
C GLU A 136 -0.93 -25.03 3.57
N GLY A 137 -1.53 -23.86 3.33
CA GLY A 137 -1.64 -23.27 1.99
C GLY A 137 -0.38 -22.53 1.54
N THR A 138 -0.20 -22.45 0.22
CA THR A 138 0.81 -21.61 -0.41
C THR A 138 0.15 -20.45 -1.15
N TYR A 139 0.55 -19.24 -0.84
CA TYR A 139 -0.11 -18.02 -1.30
C TYR A 139 0.87 -17.06 -1.94
N LEU A 140 0.43 -16.43 -3.03
CA LEU A 140 1.02 -15.20 -3.55
C LEU A 140 0.13 -14.03 -3.12
N TYR A 141 0.65 -13.22 -2.20
CA TYR A 141 0.01 -11.97 -1.82
C TYR A 141 0.49 -10.86 -2.77
N VAL A 142 -0.43 -10.23 -3.48
CA VAL A 142 -0.16 -9.26 -4.54
C VAL A 142 -0.80 -7.92 -4.15
N ASP A 143 0.00 -6.90 -3.89
CA ASP A 143 -0.46 -5.53 -3.66
C ASP A 143 -0.05 -4.63 -4.81
N VAL A 144 -1.02 -4.18 -5.60
CA VAL A 144 -0.79 -3.28 -6.74
C VAL A 144 -0.99 -1.85 -6.29
N GLY A 145 0.12 -1.17 -6.05
CA GLY A 145 0.17 0.23 -5.68
C GLY A 145 0.13 1.20 -6.86
N GLY A 146 0.37 2.48 -6.58
CA GLY A 146 0.48 3.51 -7.61
C GLY A 146 1.82 3.50 -8.34
N GLY A 147 2.91 3.17 -7.65
CA GLY A 147 4.27 3.23 -8.18
C GLY A 147 4.99 1.89 -8.24
N SER A 148 4.55 0.92 -7.48
CA SER A 148 5.12 -0.42 -7.41
C SER A 148 4.04 -1.48 -7.24
N THR A 149 4.44 -2.73 -7.43
CA THR A 149 3.66 -3.93 -7.11
C THR A 149 4.53 -4.80 -6.22
N GLU A 150 4.05 -5.03 -5.02
CA GLU A 150 4.67 -5.92 -4.05
C GLU A 150 4.05 -7.31 -4.18
N ILE A 151 4.90 -8.33 -4.33
CA ILE A 151 4.46 -9.72 -4.33
C ILE A 151 5.22 -10.47 -3.26
N SER A 152 4.47 -11.10 -2.38
CA SER A 152 5.01 -11.89 -1.26
C SER A 152 4.56 -13.34 -1.39
N LEU A 153 5.51 -14.27 -1.34
CA LEU A 153 5.27 -15.70 -1.28
C LEU A 153 5.17 -16.12 0.18
N ILE A 154 4.02 -16.67 0.54
CA ILE A 154 3.73 -17.17 1.88
C ILE A 154 3.48 -18.68 1.78
N ALA A 155 4.25 -19.47 2.48
CA ALA A 155 4.07 -20.91 2.58
C ALA A 155 4.25 -21.35 4.03
N ASP A 156 3.50 -22.35 4.46
CA ASP A 156 3.51 -22.87 5.84
C ASP A 156 3.32 -21.76 6.90
N GLY A 157 2.48 -20.76 6.56
CA GLY A 157 2.22 -19.60 7.41
C GLY A 157 3.41 -18.66 7.59
N LYS A 158 4.45 -18.74 6.74
CA LYS A 158 5.66 -17.90 6.82
C LYS A 158 5.88 -17.13 5.52
N LEU A 159 6.38 -15.91 5.65
CA LEU A 159 6.92 -15.18 4.50
C LEU A 159 8.21 -15.85 4.02
N VAL A 160 8.17 -16.48 2.85
CA VAL A 160 9.29 -17.21 2.27
C VAL A 160 10.15 -16.30 1.42
N ASP A 161 9.49 -15.44 0.63
CA ASP A 161 10.17 -14.53 -0.29
C ASP A 161 9.29 -13.31 -0.57
N SER A 162 9.89 -12.20 -0.99
CA SER A 162 9.14 -10.99 -1.31
C SER A 162 9.92 -10.11 -2.28
N HIS A 163 9.25 -9.66 -3.34
CA HIS A 163 9.80 -8.77 -4.35
C HIS A 163 8.90 -7.56 -4.56
N SER A 164 9.52 -6.42 -4.80
CA SER A 164 8.86 -5.19 -5.24
C SER A 164 9.29 -4.87 -6.66
N PHE A 165 8.31 -4.73 -7.55
CA PHE A 165 8.53 -4.40 -8.95
C PHE A 165 8.09 -2.96 -9.22
N GLU A 166 8.86 -2.23 -10.03
CA GLU A 166 8.52 -0.83 -10.41
C GLU A 166 7.34 -0.76 -11.39
N ILE A 167 6.31 -1.55 -11.14
CA ILE A 167 5.07 -1.66 -11.89
C ILE A 167 3.94 -1.17 -11.00
N GLY A 168 3.35 -0.03 -11.32
CA GLY A 168 2.24 0.54 -10.54
C GLY A 168 1.31 1.32 -11.44
N THR A 169 0.07 1.55 -10.98
CA THR A 169 -0.96 2.18 -11.82
C THR A 169 -0.64 3.60 -12.25
N VAL A 170 -0.04 4.41 -11.39
CA VAL A 170 0.39 5.76 -11.75
C VAL A 170 1.61 5.70 -12.65
N ARG A 171 2.54 4.79 -12.38
CA ARG A 171 3.73 4.58 -13.22
C ARG A 171 3.34 4.11 -14.62
N GLN A 172 2.36 3.21 -14.73
CA GLN A 172 1.80 2.77 -16.01
C GLN A 172 1.14 3.93 -16.78
N LEU A 173 0.29 4.73 -16.11
CA LEU A 173 -0.35 5.90 -16.71
C LEU A 173 0.64 6.99 -17.13
N THR A 174 1.80 7.06 -16.50
CA THR A 174 2.86 8.02 -16.86
C THR A 174 3.82 7.50 -17.94
N GLY A 175 3.66 6.24 -18.39
CA GLY A 175 4.51 5.61 -19.38
C GLY A 175 5.94 5.36 -18.88
N THR A 176 6.13 5.17 -17.59
CA THR A 176 7.45 5.04 -16.95
C THR A 176 7.77 3.62 -16.43
N VAL A 177 6.91 2.64 -16.73
CA VAL A 177 7.22 1.21 -16.53
C VAL A 177 8.11 0.75 -17.66
N ARG A 178 9.24 0.14 -17.33
CA ARG A 178 10.21 -0.36 -18.32
C ARG A 178 9.85 -1.78 -18.75
N PRO A 179 10.18 -2.20 -19.98
CA PRO A 179 10.01 -3.60 -20.41
C PRO A 179 10.72 -4.59 -19.47
N ASP A 180 11.90 -4.23 -18.96
CA ASP A 180 12.69 -5.07 -18.06
C ASP A 180 11.98 -5.34 -16.72
N ASP A 181 11.16 -4.40 -16.25
CA ASP A 181 10.37 -4.56 -15.01
C ASP A 181 9.33 -5.68 -15.18
N TRP A 182 8.67 -5.72 -16.34
CA TRP A 182 7.74 -6.80 -16.69
C TRP A 182 8.43 -8.15 -16.85
N GLN A 183 9.63 -8.16 -17.46
CA GLN A 183 10.41 -9.38 -17.62
C GLN A 183 10.89 -9.90 -16.26
N ALA A 184 11.29 -9.00 -15.35
CA ALA A 184 11.69 -9.38 -14.01
C ALA A 184 10.52 -10.03 -13.24
N LEU A 185 9.33 -9.42 -13.30
CA LEU A 185 8.11 -9.98 -12.72
C LEU A 185 7.80 -11.37 -13.29
N ASP A 186 7.82 -11.52 -14.61
CA ASP A 186 7.52 -12.80 -15.28
C ASP A 186 8.51 -13.91 -14.88
N ARG A 187 9.82 -13.58 -14.78
CA ARG A 187 10.84 -14.54 -14.32
C ARG A 187 10.55 -15.04 -12.90
N GLU A 188 10.29 -14.15 -11.96
CA GLU A 188 10.03 -14.52 -10.57
C GLU A 188 8.75 -15.35 -10.43
N LEU A 189 7.68 -14.96 -11.12
CA LEU A 189 6.44 -15.73 -11.11
C LEU A 189 6.63 -17.16 -11.67
N LYS A 190 7.44 -17.33 -12.71
CA LYS A 190 7.76 -18.65 -13.26
C LYS A 190 8.59 -19.50 -12.30
N VAL A 191 9.55 -18.90 -11.60
CA VAL A 191 10.34 -19.58 -10.57
C VAL A 191 9.45 -20.09 -9.45
N TRP A 192 8.57 -19.24 -8.92
CA TRP A 192 7.67 -19.63 -7.84
C TRP A 192 6.62 -20.65 -8.30
N ALA A 193 6.04 -20.48 -9.50
CA ALA A 193 5.08 -21.44 -10.05
C ALA A 193 5.71 -22.81 -10.31
N GLY A 194 6.97 -22.87 -10.72
CA GLY A 194 7.69 -24.12 -10.90
C GLY A 194 8.05 -24.83 -9.59
N ARG A 195 8.23 -24.06 -8.52
CA ARG A 195 8.60 -24.60 -7.20
C ARG A 195 7.37 -24.99 -6.35
N TYR A 196 6.25 -24.27 -6.51
CA TYR A 196 5.05 -24.44 -5.70
C TYR A 196 3.84 -24.74 -6.61
N GLY A 197 3.39 -25.99 -6.63
CA GLY A 197 2.40 -26.47 -7.62
C GLY A 197 0.97 -25.97 -7.46
N ASN A 198 0.58 -25.50 -6.27
CA ASN A 198 -0.80 -25.07 -5.98
C ASN A 198 -0.81 -23.70 -5.29
N LEU A 199 -0.54 -22.64 -6.08
CA LEU A 199 -0.51 -21.28 -5.59
C LEU A 199 -1.91 -20.65 -5.57
N GLN A 200 -2.33 -20.15 -4.42
CA GLN A 200 -3.50 -19.31 -4.30
C GLN A 200 -3.09 -17.83 -4.36
N ILE A 201 -3.87 -16.98 -5.04
CA ILE A 201 -3.55 -15.56 -5.20
C ILE A 201 -4.46 -14.74 -4.30
N ILE A 202 -3.85 -13.86 -3.51
CA ILE A 202 -4.54 -12.88 -2.67
C ILE A 202 -4.21 -11.49 -3.19
N GLY A 203 -5.20 -10.82 -3.77
CA GLY A 203 -5.04 -9.46 -4.25
C GLY A 203 -5.38 -8.42 -3.18
N SER A 204 -4.55 -7.40 -3.05
CA SER A 204 -4.75 -6.25 -2.18
C SER A 204 -4.73 -4.93 -2.96
N GLY A 205 -5.24 -3.89 -2.32
CA GLY A 205 -5.18 -2.54 -2.86
C GLY A 205 -6.42 -2.07 -3.60
N GLY A 206 -6.34 -0.84 -4.11
CA GLY A 206 -7.47 -0.17 -4.75
C GLY A 206 -7.89 -0.77 -6.08
N ASN A 207 -6.95 -1.35 -6.81
CA ASN A 207 -7.17 -1.94 -8.13
C ASN A 207 -8.03 -3.20 -8.05
N ILE A 208 -7.59 -4.20 -7.28
CA ILE A 208 -8.34 -5.45 -7.16
C ILE A 208 -9.74 -5.20 -6.58
N ASN A 209 -9.86 -4.28 -5.62
CA ASN A 209 -11.16 -3.88 -5.07
C ASN A 209 -12.07 -3.23 -6.14
N LYS A 210 -11.52 -2.50 -7.10
CA LYS A 210 -12.28 -1.95 -8.23
C LYS A 210 -12.71 -3.07 -9.18
N LEU A 211 -11.80 -3.97 -9.56
CA LEU A 211 -12.09 -5.11 -10.44
C LEU A 211 -13.13 -6.05 -9.81
N TYR A 212 -13.01 -6.34 -8.51
CA TYR A 212 -13.98 -7.14 -7.76
C TYR A 212 -15.40 -6.56 -7.85
N ARG A 213 -15.55 -5.24 -7.66
CA ARG A 213 -16.85 -4.56 -7.81
C ARG A 213 -17.36 -4.57 -9.23
N MET A 214 -16.50 -4.39 -10.23
CA MET A 214 -16.88 -4.45 -11.66
C MET A 214 -17.29 -5.86 -12.08
N ALA A 215 -16.63 -6.87 -11.54
CA ALA A 215 -16.97 -8.26 -11.76
C ALA A 215 -18.35 -8.65 -11.21
N ARG A 216 -18.94 -7.82 -10.34
CA ARG A 216 -20.15 -8.19 -9.57
C ARG A 216 -19.96 -9.53 -8.88
N ALA A 217 -18.75 -9.76 -8.33
CA ALA A 217 -18.39 -11.01 -7.69
C ALA A 217 -19.30 -11.28 -6.47
N SER A 218 -19.42 -12.54 -6.11
CA SER A 218 -20.16 -12.99 -4.92
C SER A 218 -19.60 -12.39 -3.63
N HIS A 219 -20.38 -12.38 -2.54
CA HIS A 219 -20.01 -11.76 -1.28
C HIS A 219 -18.92 -12.53 -0.49
N ASP A 220 -18.32 -13.56 -1.07
CA ASP A 220 -17.31 -14.43 -0.45
C ASP A 220 -15.86 -13.94 -0.58
N ASN A 221 -15.64 -12.72 -1.12
CA ASN A 221 -14.33 -12.12 -1.43
C ASN A 221 -13.49 -12.93 -2.43
N ARG A 222 -14.10 -13.80 -3.22
CA ARG A 222 -13.44 -14.56 -4.29
C ARG A 222 -13.74 -13.95 -5.64
N LEU A 223 -12.73 -13.93 -6.50
CA LEU A 223 -12.83 -13.52 -7.90
C LEU A 223 -12.26 -14.62 -8.78
N GLU A 224 -13.10 -15.24 -9.57
CA GLU A 224 -12.68 -16.27 -10.51
C GLU A 224 -11.72 -15.69 -11.56
N ILE A 225 -10.64 -16.42 -11.86
CA ILE A 225 -9.63 -16.02 -12.84
C ILE A 225 -10.26 -15.81 -14.23
N GLY A 226 -11.23 -16.64 -14.60
CA GLY A 226 -11.97 -16.49 -15.87
C GLY A 226 -12.70 -15.16 -15.96
N ARG A 227 -13.32 -14.72 -14.86
CA ARG A 227 -13.99 -13.41 -14.81
C ARG A 227 -13.00 -12.25 -14.84
N LEU A 228 -11.84 -12.40 -14.18
CA LEU A 228 -10.77 -11.40 -14.24
C LEU A 228 -10.22 -11.24 -15.66
N ARG A 229 -10.01 -12.34 -16.38
CA ARG A 229 -9.60 -12.33 -17.79
C ARG A 229 -10.64 -11.65 -18.69
N ALA A 230 -11.91 -11.97 -18.51
CA ALA A 230 -12.99 -11.32 -19.27
C ALA A 230 -13.02 -9.80 -19.04
N LEU A 231 -12.82 -9.34 -17.79
CA LEU A 231 -12.68 -7.91 -17.48
C LEU A 231 -11.44 -7.28 -18.12
N TYR A 232 -10.32 -7.98 -18.14
CA TYR A 232 -9.12 -7.52 -18.83
C TYR A 232 -9.38 -7.31 -20.31
N ASP A 233 -10.00 -8.29 -20.99
CA ASP A 233 -10.33 -8.20 -22.42
C ASP A 233 -11.34 -7.07 -22.71
N GLU A 234 -12.27 -6.82 -21.79
CA GLU A 234 -13.21 -5.70 -21.90
C GLU A 234 -12.55 -4.33 -21.74
N LEU A 235 -11.50 -4.23 -20.91
CA LEU A 235 -10.92 -2.96 -20.49
C LEU A 235 -9.63 -2.59 -21.21
N LYS A 236 -8.87 -3.56 -21.73
CA LYS A 236 -7.52 -3.35 -22.30
C LYS A 236 -7.43 -2.29 -23.39
N ASP A 237 -8.52 -2.14 -24.17
CA ASP A 237 -8.60 -1.21 -25.30
C ASP A 237 -9.37 0.09 -24.95
N LYS A 238 -9.80 0.27 -23.68
CA LYS A 238 -10.52 1.47 -23.25
C LYS A 238 -9.55 2.56 -22.81
N THR A 239 -9.87 3.78 -23.15
CA THR A 239 -9.16 4.98 -22.68
C THR A 239 -9.54 5.32 -21.23
N VAL A 240 -8.74 6.15 -20.58
CA VAL A 240 -8.91 6.58 -19.17
C VAL A 240 -9.79 7.85 -19.11
N GLU A 241 -10.77 8.00 -19.96
CA GLU A 241 -11.76 9.07 -19.87
C GLU A 241 -12.94 8.73 -18.97
#